data_ca638c02019f096f66e96648f83fd1bd
#
_entry.id   ca638c02019f096f66e96648f83fd1bd
#
_cell.length_a   1.000
_cell.length_b   1.000
_cell.length_c   1.000
_cell.angle_alpha   90.00
_cell.angle_beta   90.00
_cell.angle_gamma   90.00
#
_symmetry.space_group_name_H-M   'P 1'
#
loop_
_entity.id
_entity.type
_entity.pdbx_description
1 polymer ?
#
loop_
_entity_poly.entity_id
_entity_poly.type
_entity_poly.pdbx_seq_one_letter_code
_entity_poly.pdbx_strand_id
1 'polypeptide(L)'
;MLKTRVITAVIGFIIALGAITFGGLVYDVLITLLALLGWREFVLLGKAKRVRISIIWGYISILLLMIALACHQYIIAIGILVLSLFANYMLCTFGETKYSMSSVSFSVFGLLYIGMGMTSLLLIRHDSIYMNLSMPFELYNWGTITLWLLLFTTWASDTFAYFSGRAFGKRKIVPSISPNKTLEGFIGGFIGCILTXXXXXXXXXXGNPCRYD
;
A
#
# COMPACT_ATOMS: atom_id res chain seq x y z
N MET A 1 20.59 18.43 -3.01
CA MET A 1 20.04 17.07 -3.12
C MET A 1 19.47 16.51 -1.82
N LEU A 2 20.20 16.51 -0.68
CA LEU A 2 19.68 16.02 0.60
C LEU A 2 18.51 16.89 1.14
N LYS A 3 18.70 18.21 1.13
CA LYS A 3 17.69 19.19 1.60
C LYS A 3 16.35 19.00 0.88
N THR A 4 16.36 18.84 -0.45
CA THR A 4 15.15 18.65 -1.24
C THR A 4 14.41 17.36 -0.81
N ARG A 5 15.14 16.27 -0.62
CA ARG A 5 14.57 14.97 -0.19
C ARG A 5 13.94 15.07 1.19
N VAL A 6 14.60 15.76 2.12
CA VAL A 6 14.08 15.96 3.48
C VAL A 6 12.78 16.80 3.44
N ILE A 7 12.78 17.89 2.68
CA ILE A 7 11.61 18.77 2.54
C ILE A 7 10.42 18.00 1.96
N THR A 8 10.62 17.25 0.85
CA THR A 8 9.54 16.48 0.22
C THR A 8 9.03 15.36 1.16
N ALA A 9 9.91 14.72 1.94
CA ALA A 9 9.52 13.70 2.91
C ALA A 9 8.66 14.30 4.03
N VAL A 10 9.06 15.47 4.56
CA VAL A 10 8.31 16.17 5.62
C VAL A 10 6.93 16.60 5.10
N ILE A 11 6.88 17.19 3.91
CA ILE A 11 5.60 17.62 3.30
C ILE A 11 4.69 16.39 3.10
N GLY A 12 5.23 15.31 2.52
CA GLY A 12 4.49 14.06 2.29
C GLY A 12 3.97 13.46 3.58
N PHE A 13 4.78 13.49 4.63
CA PHE A 13 4.41 13.01 5.96
C PHE A 13 3.23 13.83 6.54
N ILE A 14 3.30 15.17 6.45
CA ILE A 14 2.23 16.06 6.94
C ILE A 14 0.93 15.81 6.18
N ILE A 15 0.99 15.65 4.85
CA ILE A 15 -0.17 15.37 4.01
C ILE A 15 -0.79 14.01 4.41
N ALA A 16 0.03 12.98 4.56
CA ALA A 16 -0.43 11.64 4.95
C ALA A 16 -1.05 11.66 6.34
N LEU A 17 -0.40 12.33 7.30
CA LEU A 17 -0.89 12.48 8.66
C LEU A 17 -2.25 13.18 8.67
N GLY A 18 -2.38 14.30 7.94
CA GLY A 18 -3.65 15.03 7.79
C GLY A 18 -4.73 14.14 7.19
N ALA A 19 -4.44 13.46 6.07
CA ALA A 19 -5.43 12.62 5.39
C ALA A 19 -5.90 11.45 6.27
N ILE A 20 -5.00 10.81 7.01
CA ILE A 20 -5.35 9.69 7.91
C ILE A 20 -6.24 10.19 9.07
N THR A 21 -5.90 11.35 9.65
CA THR A 21 -6.67 11.91 10.79
C THR A 21 -8.04 12.43 10.36
N PHE A 22 -8.11 13.20 9.27
CA PHE A 22 -9.39 13.69 8.76
C PHE A 22 -10.26 12.55 8.19
N GLY A 23 -9.64 11.59 7.51
CA GLY A 23 -10.36 10.44 6.93
C GLY A 23 -11.32 10.82 5.83
N GLY A 24 -12.33 9.98 5.61
CA GLY A 24 -13.40 10.23 4.64
C GLY A 24 -12.87 10.55 3.25
N LEU A 25 -13.53 11.47 2.57
CA LEU A 25 -13.23 11.85 1.19
C LEU A 25 -11.79 12.35 1.00
N VAL A 26 -11.20 13.03 2.00
CA VAL A 26 -9.82 13.54 1.92
C VAL A 26 -8.83 12.36 1.79
N TYR A 27 -9.04 11.31 2.60
CA TYR A 27 -8.23 10.10 2.57
C TYR A 27 -8.41 9.36 1.23
N ASP A 28 -9.67 9.18 0.80
CA ASP A 28 -10.00 8.45 -0.43
C ASP A 28 -9.37 9.10 -1.66
N VAL A 29 -9.44 10.43 -1.74
CA VAL A 29 -8.82 11.20 -2.84
C VAL A 29 -7.29 11.02 -2.79
N LEU A 30 -6.67 11.10 -1.61
CA LEU A 30 -5.22 10.93 -1.49
C LEU A 30 -4.80 9.53 -1.96
N ILE A 31 -5.46 8.47 -1.48
CA ILE A 31 -5.12 7.09 -1.86
C ILE A 31 -5.34 6.88 -3.37
N THR A 32 -6.43 7.45 -3.93
CA THR A 32 -6.70 7.39 -5.37
C THR A 32 -5.57 8.06 -6.17
N LEU A 33 -5.15 9.25 -5.75
CA LEU A 33 -4.04 9.96 -6.41
C LEU A 33 -2.74 9.15 -6.34
N LEU A 34 -2.45 8.55 -5.19
CA LEU A 34 -1.26 7.70 -5.01
C LEU A 34 -1.34 6.45 -5.90
N ALA A 35 -2.53 5.85 -6.06
CA ALA A 35 -2.75 4.71 -6.95
C ALA A 35 -2.48 5.09 -8.41
N LEU A 36 -2.98 6.25 -8.85
CA LEU A 36 -2.77 6.74 -10.21
C LEU A 36 -1.30 7.10 -10.48
N LEU A 37 -0.63 7.70 -9.49
CA LEU A 37 0.83 7.97 -9.56
C LEU A 37 1.62 6.67 -9.59
N GLY A 38 1.24 5.70 -8.77
CA GLY A 38 1.85 4.35 -8.78
C GLY A 38 1.72 3.69 -10.15
N TRP A 39 0.53 3.79 -10.77
CA TRP A 39 0.32 3.27 -12.12
C TRP A 39 1.21 3.97 -13.14
N ARG A 40 1.33 5.30 -13.06
CA ARG A 40 2.24 6.08 -13.93
C ARG A 40 3.68 5.55 -13.83
N GLU A 41 4.18 5.38 -12.62
CA GLU A 41 5.56 4.87 -12.40
C GLU A 41 5.72 3.45 -12.95
N PHE A 42 4.71 2.60 -12.76
CA PHE A 42 4.69 1.23 -13.28
C PHE A 42 4.76 1.23 -14.82
N VAL A 43 4.00 2.12 -15.47
CA VAL A 43 4.04 2.30 -16.92
C VAL A 43 5.45 2.73 -17.39
N LEU A 44 6.09 3.64 -16.67
CA LEU A 44 7.45 4.08 -16.99
C LEU A 44 8.46 2.92 -16.87
N LEU A 45 8.30 2.06 -15.87
CA LEU A 45 9.11 0.83 -15.72
C LEU A 45 8.92 -0.12 -16.91
N GLY A 46 7.68 -0.31 -17.34
CA GLY A 46 7.37 -1.13 -18.50
C GLY A 46 8.01 -0.58 -19.79
N LYS A 47 7.92 0.73 -19.99
CA LYS A 47 8.56 1.38 -21.13
C LYS A 47 10.09 1.16 -21.12
N ALA A 48 10.72 1.27 -19.95
CA ALA A 48 12.17 1.03 -19.78
C ALA A 48 12.54 -0.42 -20.11
N LYS A 49 11.63 -1.38 -19.87
CA LYS A 49 11.81 -2.81 -20.19
C LYS A 49 11.33 -3.15 -21.62
N ARG A 50 10.91 -2.18 -22.40
CA ARG A 50 10.38 -2.33 -23.78
C ARG A 50 9.11 -3.21 -23.80
N VAL A 51 8.34 -3.21 -22.71
CA VAL A 51 7.07 -3.92 -22.59
C VAL A 51 5.94 -2.92 -22.86
N ARG A 52 5.04 -3.23 -23.76
CA ARG A 52 3.86 -2.39 -24.05
C ARG A 52 2.79 -2.65 -23.00
N ILE A 53 2.43 -1.63 -22.27
CA ILE A 53 1.42 -1.69 -21.19
C ILE A 53 0.14 -1.03 -21.71
N SER A 54 -1.01 -1.56 -21.31
CA SER A 54 -2.33 -0.97 -21.60
C SER A 54 -2.54 0.26 -20.69
N ILE A 55 -1.96 1.41 -21.09
CA ILE A 55 -1.84 2.61 -20.26
C ILE A 55 -3.24 3.12 -19.84
N ILE A 56 -4.08 3.39 -20.83
CA ILE A 56 -5.40 4.02 -20.64
C ILE A 56 -6.30 3.08 -19.83
N TRP A 57 -6.35 1.79 -20.21
CA TRP A 57 -7.16 0.80 -19.49
C TRP A 57 -6.77 0.68 -18.02
N GLY A 58 -5.47 0.73 -17.73
CA GLY A 58 -5.00 0.69 -16.35
C GLY A 58 -5.45 1.89 -15.53
N TYR A 59 -5.36 3.11 -16.08
CA TYR A 59 -5.86 4.32 -15.41
C TYR A 59 -7.37 4.23 -15.15
N ILE A 60 -8.15 3.84 -16.15
CA ILE A 60 -9.61 3.71 -16.04
C ILE A 60 -9.96 2.66 -14.96
N SER A 61 -9.32 1.49 -15.02
CA SER A 61 -9.56 0.38 -14.09
C SER A 61 -9.28 0.80 -12.64
N ILE A 62 -8.12 1.43 -12.41
CA ILE A 62 -7.73 1.87 -11.06
C ILE A 62 -8.70 2.94 -10.56
N LEU A 63 -9.01 3.93 -11.39
CA LEU A 63 -9.92 5.02 -11.01
C LEU A 63 -11.31 4.49 -10.65
N LEU A 64 -11.89 3.63 -11.49
CA LEU A 64 -13.20 3.04 -11.23
C LEU A 64 -13.19 2.16 -9.99
N LEU A 65 -12.11 1.38 -9.79
CA LEU A 65 -11.94 0.52 -8.61
C LEU A 65 -11.92 1.37 -7.33
N MET A 66 -11.13 2.45 -7.31
CA MET A 66 -11.02 3.33 -6.14
C MET A 66 -12.35 4.04 -5.85
N ILE A 67 -13.07 4.53 -6.89
CA ILE A 67 -14.39 5.17 -6.75
C ILE A 67 -15.41 4.18 -6.17
N ALA A 68 -15.46 2.95 -6.70
CA ALA A 68 -16.40 1.93 -6.23
C ALA A 68 -16.16 1.61 -4.75
N LEU A 69 -14.90 1.54 -4.32
CA LEU A 69 -14.53 1.28 -2.92
C LEU A 69 -14.89 2.48 -2.03
N ALA A 70 -14.59 3.71 -2.47
CA ALA A 70 -14.93 4.92 -1.74
C ALA A 70 -16.45 5.04 -1.53
N CYS A 71 -17.24 4.53 -2.49
CA CYS A 71 -18.70 4.48 -2.40
C CYS A 71 -19.22 3.22 -1.68
N HIS A 72 -18.35 2.41 -1.06
CA HIS A 72 -18.68 1.15 -0.35
C HIS A 72 -19.37 0.10 -1.23
N GLN A 73 -19.14 0.16 -2.55
CA GLN A 73 -19.76 -0.75 -3.53
C GLN A 73 -18.80 -1.93 -3.81
N TYR A 74 -18.60 -2.82 -2.82
CA TYR A 74 -17.60 -3.89 -2.87
C TYR A 74 -17.85 -4.88 -4.02
N ILE A 75 -19.11 -5.22 -4.28
CA ILE A 75 -19.49 -6.14 -5.37
C ILE A 75 -19.11 -5.50 -6.72
N ILE A 76 -19.40 -4.21 -6.88
CA ILE A 76 -19.05 -3.46 -8.10
C ILE A 76 -17.52 -3.40 -8.25
N ALA A 77 -16.79 -3.18 -7.16
CA ALA A 77 -15.31 -3.15 -7.17
C ALA A 77 -14.73 -4.48 -7.65
N ILE A 78 -15.26 -5.61 -7.16
CA ILE A 78 -14.85 -6.95 -7.63
C ILE A 78 -15.17 -7.11 -9.12
N GLY A 79 -16.36 -6.69 -9.55
CA GLY A 79 -16.77 -6.71 -10.96
C GLY A 79 -15.83 -5.91 -11.84
N ILE A 80 -15.45 -4.69 -11.42
CA ILE A 80 -14.49 -3.84 -12.13
C ILE A 80 -13.13 -4.54 -12.24
N LEU A 81 -12.66 -5.15 -11.16
CA LEU A 81 -11.39 -5.88 -11.18
C LEU A 81 -11.42 -7.02 -12.18
N VAL A 82 -12.46 -7.88 -12.12
CA VAL A 82 -12.62 -9.03 -13.04
C VAL A 82 -12.71 -8.54 -14.49
N LEU A 83 -13.54 -7.51 -14.74
CA LEU A 83 -13.70 -6.93 -16.09
C LEU A 83 -12.38 -6.35 -16.62
N SER A 84 -11.61 -5.68 -15.76
CA SER A 84 -10.33 -5.10 -16.19
C SER A 84 -9.29 -6.16 -16.52
N LEU A 85 -9.27 -7.29 -15.78
CA LEU A 85 -8.40 -8.44 -16.10
C LEU A 85 -8.81 -9.05 -17.45
N PHE A 86 -10.12 -9.26 -17.64
CA PHE A 86 -10.67 -9.82 -18.87
C PHE A 86 -10.39 -8.89 -20.07
N ALA A 87 -10.59 -7.57 -19.91
CA ALA A 87 -10.32 -6.58 -20.96
C ALA A 87 -8.84 -6.59 -21.37
N ASN A 88 -7.92 -6.70 -20.43
CA ASN A 88 -6.49 -6.81 -20.73
C ASN A 88 -6.19 -8.08 -21.53
N TYR A 89 -6.86 -9.19 -21.23
CA TYR A 89 -6.71 -10.44 -21.95
C TYR A 89 -7.25 -10.31 -23.39
N MET A 90 -8.42 -9.65 -23.55
CA MET A 90 -9.02 -9.40 -24.87
C MET A 90 -8.11 -8.54 -25.76
N LEU A 91 -7.36 -7.59 -25.19
CA LEU A 91 -6.38 -6.81 -25.93
C LEU A 91 -5.27 -7.68 -26.55
N CYS A 92 -4.93 -8.79 -25.91
CA CYS A 92 -3.95 -9.74 -26.46
C CYS A 92 -4.53 -10.50 -27.64
N THR A 93 -5.79 -10.94 -27.52
CA THR A 93 -6.46 -11.77 -28.53
C THR A 93 -6.83 -10.97 -29.79
N PHE A 94 -7.37 -9.75 -29.61
CA PHE A 94 -7.92 -8.94 -30.69
C PHE A 94 -7.09 -7.71 -31.05
N GLY A 95 -6.00 -7.46 -30.36
CA GLY A 95 -5.21 -6.22 -30.44
C GLY A 95 -4.17 -6.16 -31.55
N GLU A 96 -4.39 -6.83 -32.68
CA GLU A 96 -3.58 -6.70 -33.93
C GLU A 96 -2.06 -6.70 -33.66
N THR A 97 -1.52 -7.71 -32.99
CA THR A 97 -0.09 -7.88 -32.73
C THR A 97 0.59 -6.79 -31.87
N LYS A 98 -0.17 -5.78 -31.45
CA LYS A 98 0.38 -4.70 -30.61
C LYS A 98 0.71 -5.16 -29.18
N TYR A 99 -0.05 -6.11 -28.64
CA TYR A 99 0.09 -6.59 -27.27
C TYR A 99 0.45 -8.08 -27.26
N SER A 100 1.66 -8.38 -26.85
CA SER A 100 2.10 -9.77 -26.64
C SER A 100 1.55 -10.29 -25.29
N MET A 101 1.55 -11.60 -25.11
CA MET A 101 1.18 -12.24 -23.84
C MET A 101 2.00 -11.68 -22.67
N SER A 102 3.29 -11.44 -22.89
CA SER A 102 4.18 -10.82 -21.91
C SER A 102 3.71 -9.41 -21.51
N SER A 103 3.24 -8.62 -22.49
CA SER A 103 2.71 -7.26 -22.26
C SER A 103 1.45 -7.28 -21.41
N VAL A 104 0.54 -8.21 -21.70
CA VAL A 104 -0.72 -8.38 -20.97
C VAL A 104 -0.43 -8.86 -19.54
N SER A 105 0.42 -9.88 -19.39
CA SER A 105 0.81 -10.39 -18.06
C SER A 105 1.43 -9.28 -17.19
N PHE A 106 2.28 -8.44 -17.77
CA PHE A 106 2.89 -7.33 -17.06
C PHE A 106 1.84 -6.28 -16.66
N SER A 107 0.89 -5.95 -17.56
CA SER A 107 -0.21 -5.01 -17.26
C SER A 107 -1.11 -5.53 -16.14
N VAL A 108 -1.49 -6.81 -16.21
CA VAL A 108 -2.30 -7.50 -15.20
C VAL A 108 -1.58 -7.51 -13.85
N PHE A 109 -0.29 -7.85 -13.85
CA PHE A 109 0.52 -7.84 -12.62
C PHE A 109 0.53 -6.45 -11.98
N GLY A 110 0.70 -5.38 -12.79
CA GLY A 110 0.68 -4.00 -12.29
C GLY A 110 -0.66 -3.61 -11.70
N LEU A 111 -1.77 -3.98 -12.36
CA LEU A 111 -3.12 -3.73 -11.88
C LEU A 111 -3.36 -4.42 -10.54
N LEU A 112 -2.98 -5.69 -10.43
CA LEU A 112 -3.12 -6.43 -9.17
C LEU A 112 -2.22 -5.86 -8.08
N TYR A 113 -0.95 -5.61 -8.38
CA TYR A 113 0.03 -5.13 -7.41
C TYR A 113 -0.37 -3.77 -6.83
N ILE A 114 -0.68 -2.80 -7.69
CA ILE A 114 -1.05 -1.44 -7.27
C ILE A 114 -2.50 -1.44 -6.76
N GLY A 115 -3.40 -2.05 -7.52
CA GLY A 115 -4.83 -2.11 -7.19
C GLY A 115 -5.06 -2.73 -5.82
N MET A 116 -4.53 -3.93 -5.58
CA MET A 116 -4.71 -4.62 -4.29
C MET A 116 -4.07 -3.86 -3.13
N GLY A 117 -2.86 -3.33 -3.35
CA GLY A 117 -2.16 -2.54 -2.32
C GLY A 117 -2.95 -1.32 -1.89
N MET A 118 -3.42 -0.53 -2.85
CA MET A 118 -4.20 0.69 -2.55
C MET A 118 -5.61 0.38 -2.07
N THR A 119 -6.23 -0.68 -2.61
CA THR A 119 -7.53 -1.20 -2.14
C THR A 119 -7.47 -1.57 -0.66
N SER A 120 -6.41 -2.28 -0.23
CA SER A 120 -6.29 -2.69 1.17
C SER A 120 -6.19 -1.48 2.11
N LEU A 121 -5.53 -0.40 1.70
CA LEU A 121 -5.46 0.84 2.49
C LEU A 121 -6.84 1.50 2.64
N LEU A 122 -7.64 1.53 1.56
CA LEU A 122 -9.02 2.04 1.62
C LEU A 122 -9.89 1.16 2.53
N LEU A 123 -9.83 -0.17 2.36
CA LEU A 123 -10.63 -1.11 3.14
C LEU A 123 -10.30 -1.02 4.63
N ILE A 124 -9.03 -0.98 5.00
CA ILE A 124 -8.59 -0.84 6.40
C ILE A 124 -9.22 0.41 7.02
N ARG A 125 -9.29 1.51 6.28
CA ARG A 125 -9.84 2.78 6.79
C ARG A 125 -11.36 2.74 6.91
N HIS A 126 -12.04 2.07 5.97
CA HIS A 126 -13.52 2.01 5.90
C HIS A 126 -14.12 0.88 6.74
N ASP A 127 -13.39 -0.19 7.01
CA ASP A 127 -13.90 -1.42 7.67
C ASP A 127 -14.18 -1.28 9.17
N SER A 128 -14.01 -0.09 9.73
CA SER A 128 -14.47 0.21 11.09
C SER A 128 -15.99 0.01 11.27
N ILE A 129 -16.73 -0.07 10.16
CA ILE A 129 -18.19 -0.26 10.14
C ILE A 129 -18.57 -1.69 10.57
N TYR A 130 -17.69 -2.68 10.39
CA TYR A 130 -18.00 -4.08 10.68
C TYR A 130 -17.60 -4.54 12.08
N MET A 131 -16.77 -3.78 12.76
CA MET A 131 -16.45 -4.07 14.17
C MET A 131 -17.31 -3.18 15.06
N ASN A 132 -18.50 -3.66 15.40
CA ASN A 132 -19.39 -3.10 16.43
C ASN A 132 -18.76 -3.25 17.83
N LEU A 133 -17.48 -3.02 17.94
CA LEU A 133 -16.80 -2.89 19.22
C LEU A 133 -16.97 -1.43 19.65
N SER A 134 -18.03 -1.19 20.42
CA SER A 134 -18.27 0.10 21.06
C SER A 134 -17.12 0.42 22.03
N MET A 135 -16.12 1.09 21.50
CA MET A 135 -15.10 1.70 22.36
C MET A 135 -15.66 2.98 22.95
N PRO A 136 -15.44 3.25 24.24
CA PRO A 136 -15.98 4.45 24.90
C PRO A 136 -15.35 5.77 24.42
N PHE A 137 -14.36 5.70 23.53
CA PHE A 137 -13.77 6.89 22.90
C PHE A 137 -14.18 6.92 21.42
N GLU A 138 -15.20 7.74 21.11
CA GLU A 138 -15.69 8.00 19.75
C GLU A 138 -14.62 8.63 18.82
N LEU A 139 -13.50 9.08 19.38
CA LEU A 139 -12.44 9.77 18.64
C LEU A 139 -11.53 8.84 17.82
N TYR A 140 -11.53 7.54 18.11
CA TYR A 140 -10.60 6.62 17.43
C TYR A 140 -11.35 5.47 16.76
N ASN A 141 -11.53 5.64 15.47
CA ASN A 141 -12.01 4.63 14.57
C ASN A 141 -10.97 3.51 14.43
N TRP A 142 -11.36 2.24 14.51
CA TRP A 142 -10.49 1.06 14.35
C TRP A 142 -9.64 1.11 13.08
N GLY A 143 -10.23 1.61 11.98
CA GLY A 143 -9.48 1.78 10.72
C GLY A 143 -8.30 2.73 10.86
N THR A 144 -8.47 3.83 11.60
CA THR A 144 -7.39 4.80 11.87
C THR A 144 -6.28 4.15 12.71
N ILE A 145 -6.66 3.42 13.77
CA ILE A 145 -5.70 2.72 14.65
C ILE A 145 -4.90 1.70 13.84
N THR A 146 -5.60 0.90 13.02
CA THR A 146 -4.96 -0.14 12.19
C THR A 146 -4.00 0.47 11.16
N LEU A 147 -4.38 1.60 10.54
CA LEU A 147 -3.49 2.33 9.61
C LEU A 147 -2.23 2.83 10.33
N TRP A 148 -2.38 3.42 11.52
CA TRP A 148 -1.21 3.87 12.29
C TRP A 148 -0.33 2.69 12.68
N LEU A 149 -0.93 1.59 13.12
CA LEU A 149 -0.20 0.36 13.46
C LEU A 149 0.58 -0.16 12.24
N LEU A 150 -0.05 -0.19 11.06
CA LEU A 150 0.59 -0.57 9.79
C LEU A 150 1.80 0.32 9.49
N LEU A 151 1.64 1.64 9.60
CA LEU A 151 2.71 2.60 9.31
C LEU A 151 3.87 2.46 10.31
N PHE A 152 3.56 2.40 11.60
CA PHE A 152 4.60 2.29 12.64
C PHE A 152 5.37 0.97 12.53
N THR A 153 4.69 -0.15 12.26
CA THR A 153 5.37 -1.45 12.10
C THR A 153 6.26 -1.45 10.85
N THR A 154 5.81 -0.82 9.76
CA THR A 154 6.61 -0.70 8.52
C THR A 154 7.85 0.15 8.78
N TRP A 155 7.69 1.33 9.40
CA TRP A 155 8.82 2.23 9.70
C TRP A 155 9.79 1.59 10.70
N ALA A 156 9.28 0.88 11.71
CA ALA A 156 10.11 0.16 12.68
C ALA A 156 10.92 -0.93 11.97
N SER A 157 10.25 -1.73 11.11
CA SER A 157 10.92 -2.76 10.33
C SER A 157 12.08 -2.19 9.51
N ASP A 158 11.84 -1.11 8.76
CA ASP A 158 12.87 -0.45 7.93
C ASP A 158 14.02 0.11 8.80
N THR A 159 13.68 0.74 9.91
CA THR A 159 14.65 1.35 10.83
C THR A 159 15.54 0.28 11.46
N PHE A 160 14.92 -0.75 12.04
CA PHE A 160 15.65 -1.86 12.67
C PHE A 160 16.48 -2.63 11.63
N ALA A 161 15.94 -2.87 10.42
CA ALA A 161 16.67 -3.52 9.34
C ALA A 161 17.92 -2.71 8.94
N TYR A 162 17.79 -1.39 8.85
CA TYR A 162 18.90 -0.51 8.52
C TYR A 162 19.99 -0.54 9.60
N PHE A 163 19.61 -0.34 10.87
CA PHE A 163 20.60 -0.27 11.96
C PHE A 163 21.26 -1.63 12.22
N SER A 164 20.50 -2.73 12.26
CA SER A 164 21.07 -4.06 12.46
C SER A 164 21.94 -4.50 11.26
N GLY A 165 21.50 -4.18 10.05
CA GLY A 165 22.28 -4.46 8.84
C GLY A 165 23.59 -3.67 8.79
N ARG A 166 23.57 -2.43 9.29
CA ARG A 166 24.77 -1.58 9.36
C ARG A 166 25.72 -2.02 10.49
N ALA A 167 25.17 -2.40 11.67
CA ALA A 167 25.96 -2.76 12.84
C ALA A 167 26.52 -4.19 12.77
N PHE A 168 25.73 -5.13 12.32
CA PHE A 168 26.04 -6.57 12.38
C PHE A 168 26.09 -7.24 11.01
N GLY A 169 25.77 -6.54 9.91
CA GLY A 169 25.62 -7.12 8.56
C GLY A 169 26.90 -7.73 8.02
N LYS A 170 26.92 -9.05 7.88
CA LYS A 170 28.03 -9.82 7.31
C LYS A 170 27.61 -10.58 6.07
N ARG A 171 26.42 -11.21 6.09
CA ARG A 171 25.94 -12.09 5.00
C ARG A 171 24.98 -11.33 4.08
N LYS A 172 25.37 -11.20 2.81
CA LYS A 172 24.52 -10.59 1.78
C LYS A 172 23.44 -11.58 1.34
N ILE A 173 22.17 -11.12 1.27
CA ILE A 173 21.05 -12.00 0.86
C ILE A 173 21.01 -12.13 -0.67
N VAL A 174 20.99 -10.99 -1.40
CA VAL A 174 20.83 -10.98 -2.85
C VAL A 174 21.82 -9.96 -3.45
N PRO A 175 23.12 -10.31 -3.53
CA PRO A 175 24.15 -9.36 -3.99
C PRO A 175 23.90 -8.82 -5.40
N SER A 176 23.34 -9.64 -6.29
CA SER A 176 23.08 -9.29 -7.69
C SER A 176 21.96 -8.24 -7.87
N ILE A 177 21.02 -8.15 -6.90
CA ILE A 177 19.88 -7.22 -6.97
C ILE A 177 20.10 -6.02 -6.04
N SER A 178 20.52 -6.30 -4.80
CA SER A 178 20.75 -5.26 -3.79
C SER A 178 21.99 -5.60 -2.96
N PRO A 179 23.14 -4.96 -3.27
CA PRO A 179 24.40 -5.30 -2.61
C PRO A 179 24.47 -4.87 -1.13
N ASN A 180 23.54 -4.03 -0.67
CA ASN A 180 23.52 -3.53 0.70
C ASN A 180 22.59 -4.30 1.63
N LYS A 181 21.78 -5.25 1.10
CA LYS A 181 20.83 -6.04 1.92
C LYS A 181 21.55 -7.22 2.57
N THR A 182 21.47 -7.30 3.91
CA THR A 182 22.10 -8.35 4.70
C THR A 182 21.07 -9.18 5.47
N LEU A 183 21.43 -10.43 5.77
CA LEU A 183 20.59 -11.37 6.52
C LEU A 183 20.34 -10.85 7.94
N GLU A 184 21.37 -10.31 8.57
CA GLU A 184 21.29 -9.72 9.92
C GLU A 184 20.34 -8.51 9.93
N GLY A 185 20.37 -7.71 8.85
CA GLY A 185 19.42 -6.61 8.65
C GLY A 185 18.00 -7.11 8.50
N PHE A 186 17.78 -8.17 7.72
CA PHE A 186 16.46 -8.78 7.53
C PHE A 186 15.89 -9.28 8.87
N ILE A 187 16.71 -10.02 9.64
CA ILE A 187 16.31 -10.53 10.98
C ILE A 187 16.00 -9.37 11.93
N GLY A 188 16.84 -8.32 11.91
CA GLY A 188 16.63 -7.12 12.73
C GLY A 188 15.32 -6.41 12.40
N GLY A 189 14.97 -6.28 11.12
CA GLY A 189 13.70 -5.71 10.69
C GLY A 189 12.50 -6.54 11.15
N PHE A 190 12.62 -7.87 11.04
CA PHE A 190 11.58 -8.80 11.49
C PHE A 190 11.34 -8.66 13.02
N ILE A 191 12.42 -8.63 13.80
CA ILE A 191 12.36 -8.43 15.26
C ILE A 191 11.73 -7.06 15.58
N GLY A 192 12.16 -6.00 14.87
CA GLY A 192 11.61 -4.66 15.04
C GLY A 192 10.12 -4.59 14.78
N CYS A 193 9.66 -5.28 13.74
CA CYS A 193 8.24 -5.36 13.41
C CYS A 193 7.45 -6.04 14.55
N ILE A 194 7.94 -7.17 15.03
CA ILE A 194 7.31 -7.93 16.15
C ILE A 194 7.26 -7.06 17.41
N LEU A 195 8.34 -6.44 17.77
CA LEU A 195 8.41 -5.58 18.97
C LEU A 195 7.45 -4.39 18.88
N THR A 196 7.32 -3.85 17.75
CA THR A 196 6.35 -2.77 17.49
C THR A 196 4.91 -3.24 17.51
N UNK A 197 4.51 -4.12 17.10
CA UNK A 197 3.24 -4.74 17.12
C UNK A 197 2.88 -5.22 18.48
N UNK A 198 3.91 -5.61 19.26
CA UNK A 198 3.69 -6.00 20.58
C UNK A 198 3.48 -4.82 21.50
N UNK A 199 4.16 -3.82 21.08
CA UNK A 199 4.06 -2.63 21.82
C UNK A 199 2.79 -1.90 21.53
N UNK A 200 2.35 -1.89 20.42
CA UNK A 200 1.12 -1.27 20.11
C UNK A 200 -0.09 -2.02 20.60
N UNK A 201 0.01 -3.08 20.60
CA UNK A 201 -1.04 -3.92 21.10
C UNK A 201 -1.16 -3.79 22.62
N UNK A 202 -0.09 -3.67 23.22
CA UNK A 202 -0.08 -3.47 24.62
C UNK A 202 -0.57 -2.10 25.01
N UNK A 203 -0.31 -1.25 24.16
CA UNK A 203 -0.81 0.07 24.38
C UNK A 203 -2.29 0.17 24.15
N UNK A 204 -2.72 -0.44 23.34
CA UNK A 204 -4.10 -0.49 23.12
C UNK A 204 -4.86 -1.28 24.12
N UNK A 205 -4.24 -2.06 24.59
CA UNK A 205 -4.84 -2.90 25.59
C UNK A 205 -4.86 -2.26 26.97
N UNK A 206 -3.98 -1.58 27.13
CA UNK A 206 -3.82 -0.82 28.32
C UNK A 206 -4.69 0.39 28.37
N GLY A 207 -4.95 0.96 27.38
CA GLY A 207 -5.81 2.15 27.23
C GLY A 207 -7.32 1.94 27.35
N ASN A 208 -7.73 0.73 27.57
CA ASN A 208 -9.18 0.39 27.62
C ASN A 208 -9.67 0.35 29.07
N PRO A 209 -10.43 1.35 29.54
CA PRO A 209 -10.86 1.43 30.95
C PRO A 209 -11.97 0.42 31.31
N CYS A 210 -12.54 -0.30 30.36
CA CYS A 210 -13.65 -1.24 30.62
C CYS A 210 -13.21 -2.65 31.05
N ARG A 211 -11.95 -2.83 31.45
CA ARG A 211 -11.44 -4.17 31.80
C ARG A 211 -11.56 -4.51 33.29
N TYR A 212 -12.11 -3.62 34.10
CA TYR A 212 -12.13 -3.79 35.57
C TYR A 212 -13.54 -3.70 36.20
N ASP A 213 -14.62 -3.77 35.40
CA ASP A 213 -16.00 -3.85 35.93
C ASP A 213 -16.60 -5.23 35.71
#